data_ca8bf81b29655905c6b9ab73e68c9536
#
_entry.id   ca8bf81b29655905c6b9ab73e68c9536
#
_cell.length_a   1.000
_cell.length_b   1.000
_cell.length_c   1.000
_cell.angle_alpha   90.00
_cell.angle_beta   90.00
_cell.angle_gamma   90.00
#
_symmetry.space_group_name_H-M   'P 1'
#
loop_
_entity.id
_entity.type
_entity.pdbx_description
1 polymer ?
#
loop_
_entity_poly.entity_id
_entity_poly.type
_entity_poly.pdbx_seq_one_letter_code
_entity_poly.pdbx_strand_id
1 'polypeptide(L)'
;MTTVLENQKERKSGLDIPFVREMAEITQNMWKFGWDERNGGNVSYILDEAEVAKYIDIHQVIRTIKPAFPVNELAGKYFIVTGSGKYFKNVIADPEANLGVLRVSQDGEQLEVLWGLKHGAVPTSELPSHFMSHIERLKVDPNHRVVIHNHATHVIAMTFIHSLDENQFTKTLWEMCTECIVVFPDGIGVIPWMVPGSSEIGRETAKKMKDHHAVLWPHHGIFGTGSSIDEAFGLIETIEKAAQIYMLIAHHNIQQRITDQELADLAKAFNVTPKEGILNV
;
A
#
# COMPACT_ATOMS: atom_id res chain seq x y z
N MET A 1 -17.63 45.45 -9.16
CA MET A 1 -16.33 44.78 -9.35
C MET A 1 -15.78 44.17 -8.06
N THR A 2 -16.49 44.21 -6.94
CA THR A 2 -16.02 43.72 -5.60
C THR A 2 -16.46 42.28 -5.29
N THR A 3 -17.47 41.74 -5.99
CA THR A 3 -18.08 40.44 -5.67
C THR A 3 -17.41 39.23 -6.35
N VAL A 4 -16.50 39.45 -7.30
CA VAL A 4 -15.75 38.35 -7.97
C VAL A 4 -14.45 38.02 -7.26
N LEU A 5 -13.91 38.94 -6.48
CA LEU A 5 -12.64 38.75 -5.73
C LEU A 5 -12.84 38.07 -4.36
N GLU A 6 -14.04 38.12 -3.79
CA GLU A 6 -14.34 37.44 -2.51
C GLU A 6 -14.55 35.93 -2.67
N ASN A 7 -15.00 35.46 -3.84
CA ASN A 7 -15.17 34.02 -4.13
C ASN A 7 -13.88 33.26 -4.47
N GLN A 8 -12.75 33.91 -4.54
CA GLN A 8 -11.43 33.26 -4.74
C GLN A 8 -10.68 32.96 -3.44
N LYS A 9 -11.17 33.42 -2.27
CA LYS A 9 -10.50 33.30 -0.98
C LYS A 9 -10.87 32.07 -0.15
N GLU A 10 -11.80 31.22 -0.61
CA GLU A 10 -12.28 30.04 0.13
C GLU A 10 -12.22 28.70 -0.62
N ARG A 11 -11.42 28.55 -1.66
CA ARG A 11 -10.98 27.22 -2.04
C ARG A 11 -9.73 26.91 -1.23
N LYS A 12 -9.90 26.45 0.03
CA LYS A 12 -8.86 25.68 0.68
C LYS A 12 -8.50 24.56 -0.30
N SER A 13 -7.27 24.61 -0.81
CA SER A 13 -6.73 23.49 -1.56
C SER A 13 -6.90 22.26 -0.68
N GLY A 14 -7.36 21.11 -1.19
CA GLY A 14 -7.47 19.89 -0.40
C GLY A 14 -6.15 19.54 0.32
N LEU A 15 -5.02 20.11 -0.14
CA LEU A 15 -3.70 19.98 0.46
C LEU A 15 -3.56 20.67 1.85
N ASP A 16 -4.51 21.49 2.26
CA ASP A 16 -4.57 22.04 3.64
C ASP A 16 -4.97 20.95 4.66
N ILE A 17 -5.52 19.83 4.19
CA ILE A 17 -5.91 18.68 5.00
C ILE A 17 -4.68 17.75 5.12
N PRO A 18 -4.16 17.47 6.32
CA PRO A 18 -2.91 16.74 6.50
C PRO A 18 -2.88 15.38 5.78
N PHE A 19 -3.87 14.52 6.00
CA PHE A 19 -3.92 13.19 5.39
C PHE A 19 -4.11 13.24 3.86
N VAL A 20 -4.69 14.31 3.31
CA VAL A 20 -4.77 14.51 1.84
C VAL A 20 -3.41 14.91 1.29
N ARG A 21 -2.68 15.76 2.02
CA ARG A 21 -1.32 16.16 1.64
C ARG A 21 -0.37 14.97 1.69
N GLU A 22 -0.39 14.17 2.75
CA GLU A 22 0.42 12.94 2.85
C GLU A 22 0.17 11.98 1.68
N MET A 23 -1.11 11.77 1.32
CA MET A 23 -1.49 10.95 0.16
C MET A 23 -0.99 11.56 -1.16
N ALA A 24 -1.03 12.88 -1.31
CA ALA A 24 -0.54 13.56 -2.52
C ALA A 24 0.98 13.48 -2.63
N GLU A 25 1.71 13.61 -1.52
CA GLU A 25 3.16 13.52 -1.46
C GLU A 25 3.64 12.10 -1.79
N ILE A 26 3.04 11.08 -1.19
CA ILE A 26 3.44 9.70 -1.43
C ILE A 26 3.14 9.26 -2.87
N THR A 27 1.97 9.61 -3.42
CA THR A 27 1.65 9.30 -4.81
C THR A 27 2.60 10.00 -5.78
N GLN A 28 3.02 11.24 -5.47
CA GLN A 28 4.02 11.95 -6.26
C GLN A 28 5.41 11.28 -6.19
N ASN A 29 5.81 10.80 -5.02
CA ASN A 29 7.08 10.10 -4.85
C ASN A 29 7.11 8.79 -5.65
N MET A 30 6.07 7.97 -5.55
CA MET A 30 5.94 6.74 -6.32
C MET A 30 5.99 7.00 -7.83
N TRP A 31 5.28 8.05 -8.31
CA TRP A 31 5.37 8.45 -9.71
C TRP A 31 6.78 8.86 -10.13
N LYS A 32 7.50 9.64 -9.29
CA LYS A 32 8.89 10.06 -9.58
C LYS A 32 9.86 8.89 -9.65
N PHE A 33 9.64 7.83 -8.88
CA PHE A 33 10.42 6.59 -8.95
C PHE A 33 10.07 5.72 -10.17
N GLY A 34 9.00 6.04 -10.90
CA GLY A 34 8.56 5.28 -12.06
C GLY A 34 7.84 3.99 -11.67
N TRP A 35 7.25 3.94 -10.47
CA TRP A 35 6.51 2.77 -9.96
C TRP A 35 5.01 2.83 -10.23
N ASP A 36 4.56 3.85 -10.95
CA ASP A 36 3.13 4.09 -11.25
C ASP A 36 2.99 4.67 -12.65
N GLU A 37 3.12 3.82 -13.64
CA GLU A 37 2.86 4.23 -15.02
C GLU A 37 1.36 4.41 -15.24
N ARG A 38 0.97 5.50 -15.91
CA ARG A 38 -0.43 5.84 -16.18
C ARG A 38 -1.27 5.91 -14.89
N ASN A 39 -2.11 4.93 -14.67
CA ASN A 39 -3.00 4.76 -13.52
C ASN A 39 -2.67 3.49 -12.71
N GLY A 40 -1.42 3.01 -12.84
CA GLY A 40 -0.90 1.93 -12.00
C GLY A 40 -0.76 2.37 -10.55
N GLY A 41 -0.76 1.40 -9.64
CA GLY A 41 -0.64 1.66 -8.21
C GLY A 41 -1.88 2.25 -7.56
N ASN A 42 -1.98 2.08 -6.26
CA ASN A 42 -3.06 2.63 -5.45
C ASN A 42 -2.71 2.58 -3.95
N VAL A 43 -3.39 3.44 -3.18
CA VAL A 43 -3.16 3.59 -1.74
C VAL A 43 -4.50 3.68 -1.04
N SER A 44 -4.58 3.06 0.14
CA SER A 44 -5.67 3.25 1.10
C SER A 44 -5.11 3.45 2.51
N TYR A 45 -5.68 4.38 3.24
CA TYR A 45 -5.23 4.75 4.57
C TYR A 45 -6.43 4.91 5.51
N ILE A 46 -6.46 4.15 6.61
CA ILE A 46 -7.48 4.24 7.65
C ILE A 46 -7.26 5.53 8.45
N LEU A 47 -8.32 6.33 8.57
CA LEU A 47 -8.32 7.58 9.30
C LEU A 47 -9.14 7.46 10.59
N ASP A 48 -8.75 8.23 11.61
CA ASP A 48 -9.54 8.38 12.81
C ASP A 48 -10.72 9.34 12.57
N GLU A 49 -11.90 9.00 13.06
CA GLU A 49 -13.10 9.84 12.92
C GLU A 49 -12.85 11.28 13.42
N ALA A 50 -12.22 11.42 14.59
CA ALA A 50 -11.91 12.73 15.17
C ALA A 50 -10.93 13.55 14.31
N GLU A 51 -10.05 12.89 13.54
CA GLU A 51 -9.16 13.55 12.60
C GLU A 51 -9.93 14.03 11.36
N VAL A 52 -10.77 13.17 10.79
CA VAL A 52 -11.61 13.51 9.62
C VAL A 52 -12.56 14.65 9.96
N ALA A 53 -13.24 14.62 11.11
CA ALA A 53 -14.23 15.60 11.52
C ALA A 53 -13.67 17.03 11.71
N LYS A 54 -12.35 17.19 11.84
CA LYS A 54 -11.72 18.53 11.90
C LYS A 54 -11.76 19.27 10.57
N TYR A 55 -11.86 18.55 9.45
CA TYR A 55 -11.68 19.10 8.10
C TYR A 55 -12.87 18.84 7.18
N ILE A 56 -13.63 17.77 7.45
CA ILE A 56 -14.71 17.28 6.61
C ILE A 56 -15.98 17.11 7.45
N ASP A 57 -17.13 17.57 6.94
CA ASP A 57 -18.40 17.31 7.61
C ASP A 57 -18.77 15.81 7.45
N ILE A 58 -18.56 15.05 8.52
CA ILE A 58 -18.80 13.61 8.56
C ILE A 58 -20.31 13.24 8.53
N HIS A 59 -21.19 14.19 8.70
CA HIS A 59 -22.64 14.01 8.62
C HIS A 59 -23.18 14.25 7.20
N GLN A 60 -22.41 14.88 6.33
CA GLN A 60 -22.77 15.13 4.95
C GLN A 60 -22.25 14.03 4.03
N VAL A 61 -23.08 13.04 3.73
CA VAL A 61 -22.80 12.02 2.72
C VAL A 61 -23.09 12.58 1.32
N ILE A 62 -22.06 12.72 0.48
CA ILE A 62 -22.18 13.21 -0.89
C ILE A 62 -22.94 12.19 -1.76
N ARG A 63 -22.59 10.91 -1.62
CA ARG A 63 -23.20 9.76 -2.29
C ARG A 63 -22.75 8.46 -1.67
N THR A 64 -23.45 7.39 -2.00
CA THR A 64 -23.09 6.04 -1.59
C THR A 64 -22.66 5.18 -2.78
N ILE A 65 -21.82 4.19 -2.51
CA ILE A 65 -21.33 3.20 -3.48
C ILE A 65 -21.54 1.83 -2.85
N LYS A 66 -22.21 0.90 -3.55
CA LYS A 66 -22.33 -0.48 -3.10
C LYS A 66 -21.06 -1.24 -3.47
N PRO A 67 -20.29 -1.74 -2.52
CA PRO A 67 -19.11 -2.56 -2.83
C PRO A 67 -19.53 -3.91 -3.42
N ALA A 68 -18.70 -4.46 -4.32
CA ALA A 68 -18.91 -5.79 -4.91
C ALA A 68 -18.38 -6.94 -4.03
N PHE A 69 -17.98 -6.64 -2.79
CA PHE A 69 -17.38 -7.57 -1.84
C PHE A 69 -17.78 -7.19 -0.41
N PRO A 70 -17.75 -8.12 0.56
CA PRO A 70 -18.11 -7.82 1.95
C PRO A 70 -17.15 -6.81 2.59
N VAL A 71 -17.70 -5.80 3.27
CA VAL A 71 -16.95 -4.77 4.01
C VAL A 71 -17.42 -4.61 5.46
N ASN A 72 -18.29 -5.48 5.92
CA ASN A 72 -18.92 -5.41 7.24
C ASN A 72 -17.93 -5.42 8.41
N GLU A 73 -16.77 -6.09 8.29
CA GLU A 73 -15.71 -6.06 9.31
C GLU A 73 -15.03 -4.68 9.44
N LEU A 74 -15.25 -3.79 8.47
CA LEU A 74 -14.75 -2.40 8.47
C LEU A 74 -15.85 -1.37 8.78
N ALA A 75 -17.03 -1.80 9.24
CA ALA A 75 -18.16 -0.93 9.54
C ALA A 75 -17.75 0.25 10.44
N GLY A 76 -18.16 1.46 10.06
CA GLY A 76 -17.85 2.70 10.76
C GLY A 76 -16.43 3.25 10.55
N LYS A 77 -15.53 2.53 9.89
CA LYS A 77 -14.15 3.01 9.64
C LYS A 77 -14.11 4.01 8.49
N TYR A 78 -13.21 4.97 8.64
CA TYR A 78 -12.93 6.01 7.65
C TYR A 78 -11.66 5.68 6.88
N PHE A 79 -11.66 5.99 5.59
CA PHE A 79 -10.52 5.76 4.69
C PHE A 79 -10.29 6.96 3.79
N ILE A 80 -9.04 7.29 3.51
CA ILE A 80 -8.69 8.01 2.29
C ILE A 80 -8.13 7.02 1.29
N VAL A 81 -8.60 7.10 0.03
CA VAL A 81 -8.25 6.16 -1.03
C VAL A 81 -7.96 6.88 -2.34
N THR A 82 -7.14 6.28 -3.18
CA THR A 82 -6.94 6.72 -4.57
C THR A 82 -8.14 6.33 -5.45
N GLY A 83 -8.46 7.18 -6.43
CA GLY A 83 -9.55 6.95 -7.38
C GLY A 83 -9.15 6.00 -8.51
N SER A 84 -10.13 5.24 -9.02
CA SER A 84 -9.95 4.35 -10.18
C SER A 84 -9.58 5.13 -11.44
N GLY A 85 -8.59 4.64 -12.18
CA GLY A 85 -8.12 5.25 -13.43
C GLY A 85 -7.41 6.60 -13.26
N LYS A 86 -7.07 6.98 -12.02
CA LYS A 86 -6.41 8.25 -11.72
C LYS A 86 -4.88 8.10 -11.82
N TYR A 87 -4.24 9.15 -12.29
CA TYR A 87 -2.77 9.18 -12.46
C TYR A 87 -2.14 9.86 -11.25
N PHE A 88 -1.18 9.21 -10.63
CA PHE A 88 -0.50 9.72 -9.44
C PHE A 88 0.13 11.10 -9.64
N LYS A 89 0.69 11.37 -10.82
CA LYS A 89 1.25 12.69 -11.15
C LYS A 89 0.25 13.85 -11.05
N ASN A 90 -1.06 13.55 -11.07
CA ASN A 90 -2.12 14.57 -11.05
C ASN A 90 -2.70 14.77 -9.65
N VAL A 91 -2.38 13.93 -8.68
CA VAL A 91 -2.98 13.96 -7.33
C VAL A 91 -2.70 15.29 -6.64
N ILE A 92 -1.46 15.76 -6.66
CA ILE A 92 -1.07 17.02 -6.01
C ILE A 92 -1.69 18.25 -6.68
N ALA A 93 -1.98 18.17 -8.00
CA ALA A 93 -2.57 19.28 -8.74
C ALA A 93 -4.09 19.39 -8.52
N ASP A 94 -4.77 18.26 -8.32
CA ASP A 94 -6.22 18.20 -8.08
C ASP A 94 -6.54 17.00 -7.15
N PRO A 95 -6.29 17.14 -5.84
CA PRO A 95 -6.56 16.06 -4.89
C PRO A 95 -8.01 15.59 -4.89
N GLU A 96 -8.97 16.52 -4.98
CA GLU A 96 -10.40 16.18 -4.92
C GLU A 96 -10.90 15.37 -6.12
N ALA A 97 -10.27 15.49 -7.29
CA ALA A 97 -10.62 14.67 -8.44
C ALA A 97 -9.97 13.28 -8.39
N ASN A 98 -8.88 13.12 -7.63
CA ASN A 98 -8.03 11.93 -7.66
C ASN A 98 -8.08 11.08 -6.39
N LEU A 99 -8.46 11.67 -5.26
CA LEU A 99 -8.60 11.01 -3.96
C LEU A 99 -10.04 11.07 -3.47
N GLY A 100 -10.40 10.20 -2.53
CA GLY A 100 -11.68 10.24 -1.84
C GLY A 100 -11.58 9.84 -0.39
N VAL A 101 -12.34 10.55 0.46
CA VAL A 101 -12.56 10.14 1.85
C VAL A 101 -13.89 9.39 1.91
N LEU A 102 -13.81 8.17 2.40
CA LEU A 102 -14.92 7.22 2.49
C LEU A 102 -15.16 6.85 3.95
N ARG A 103 -16.42 6.58 4.29
CA ARG A 103 -16.78 5.83 5.49
C ARG A 103 -17.49 4.54 5.08
N VAL A 104 -17.15 3.42 5.68
CA VAL A 104 -17.98 2.22 5.60
C VAL A 104 -19.22 2.46 6.45
N SER A 105 -20.41 2.29 5.89
CA SER A 105 -21.67 2.51 6.61
C SER A 105 -21.74 1.63 7.88
N GLN A 106 -22.55 2.04 8.85
CA GLN A 106 -22.65 1.32 10.14
C GLN A 106 -23.20 -0.11 10.00
N ASP A 107 -24.01 -0.36 8.98
CA ASP A 107 -24.49 -1.70 8.62
C ASP A 107 -23.47 -2.53 7.82
N GLY A 108 -22.36 -1.89 7.37
CA GLY A 108 -21.33 -2.55 6.58
C GLY A 108 -21.72 -2.88 5.15
N GLU A 109 -22.79 -2.26 4.60
CA GLU A 109 -23.31 -2.57 3.27
C GLU A 109 -22.90 -1.58 2.18
N GLN A 110 -22.49 -0.38 2.57
CA GLN A 110 -22.19 0.71 1.63
C GLN A 110 -20.88 1.43 1.98
N LEU A 111 -20.33 2.08 0.98
CA LEU A 111 -19.25 3.06 1.11
C LEU A 111 -19.88 4.45 0.93
N GLU A 112 -19.80 5.26 1.98
CA GLU A 112 -20.29 6.63 1.98
C GLU A 112 -19.15 7.57 1.59
N VAL A 113 -19.27 8.27 0.48
CA VAL A 113 -18.30 9.27 0.04
C VAL A 113 -18.57 10.56 0.80
N LEU A 114 -17.60 11.00 1.60
CA LEU A 114 -17.68 12.22 2.42
C LEU A 114 -16.93 13.38 1.76
N TRP A 115 -15.90 13.09 0.97
CA TRP A 115 -15.09 14.10 0.28
C TRP A 115 -14.42 13.53 -0.96
N GLY A 116 -14.14 14.36 -1.94
CA GLY A 116 -13.37 14.00 -3.14
C GLY A 116 -14.14 13.12 -4.14
N LEU A 117 -13.40 12.34 -4.93
CA LEU A 117 -13.91 11.52 -6.04
C LEU A 117 -14.90 12.30 -6.91
N LYS A 118 -14.55 13.53 -7.27
CA LYS A 118 -15.39 14.43 -8.09
C LYS A 118 -15.78 13.79 -9.42
N HIS A 119 -16.83 14.32 -10.01
CA HIS A 119 -17.34 13.91 -11.33
C HIS A 119 -17.77 12.43 -11.40
N GLY A 120 -18.25 11.87 -10.31
CA GLY A 120 -18.70 10.48 -10.27
C GLY A 120 -17.57 9.44 -10.25
N ALA A 121 -16.32 9.86 -10.01
CA ALA A 121 -15.20 8.95 -9.87
C ALA A 121 -15.46 7.95 -8.73
N VAL A 122 -14.91 6.74 -8.85
CA VAL A 122 -15.04 5.66 -7.86
C VAL A 122 -13.68 5.33 -7.27
N PRO A 123 -13.62 4.68 -6.09
CA PRO A 123 -12.38 4.16 -5.52
C PRO A 123 -11.65 3.23 -6.49
N THR A 124 -10.37 3.02 -6.28
CA THR A 124 -9.55 2.08 -7.07
C THR A 124 -10.28 0.76 -7.33
N SER A 125 -10.09 0.19 -8.51
CA SER A 125 -10.63 -1.14 -8.86
C SER A 125 -10.04 -2.27 -8.02
N GLU A 126 -8.89 -2.03 -7.36
CA GLU A 126 -8.23 -2.99 -6.46
C GLU A 126 -8.66 -2.80 -4.99
N LEU A 127 -9.71 -2.03 -4.74
CA LEU A 127 -10.27 -1.86 -3.40
C LEU A 127 -10.56 -3.18 -2.66
N PRO A 128 -10.98 -4.29 -3.34
CA PRO A 128 -11.12 -5.59 -2.67
C PRO A 128 -9.83 -6.06 -2.02
N SER A 129 -8.69 -5.96 -2.73
CA SER A 129 -7.38 -6.34 -2.20
C SER A 129 -6.95 -5.46 -1.03
N HIS A 130 -7.19 -4.15 -1.11
CA HIS A 130 -6.92 -3.22 -0.02
C HIS A 130 -7.75 -3.52 1.23
N PHE A 131 -9.06 -3.59 1.09
CA PHE A 131 -9.95 -3.72 2.24
C PHE A 131 -9.84 -5.09 2.92
N MET A 132 -9.71 -6.16 2.14
CA MET A 132 -9.46 -7.49 2.69
C MET A 132 -8.10 -7.57 3.39
N SER A 133 -7.06 -6.88 2.89
CA SER A 133 -5.77 -6.76 3.55
C SER A 133 -5.89 -5.98 4.86
N HIS A 134 -6.61 -4.84 4.88
CA HIS A 134 -6.88 -4.11 6.11
C HIS A 134 -7.57 -4.97 7.17
N ILE A 135 -8.58 -5.77 6.77
CA ILE A 135 -9.30 -6.67 7.68
C ILE A 135 -8.33 -7.66 8.34
N GLU A 136 -7.49 -8.33 7.57
CA GLU A 136 -6.56 -9.31 8.12
C GLU A 136 -5.44 -8.67 8.94
N ARG A 137 -4.90 -7.55 8.48
CA ARG A 137 -3.84 -6.83 9.21
C ARG A 137 -4.33 -6.25 10.54
N LEU A 138 -5.56 -5.75 10.62
CA LEU A 138 -6.15 -5.26 11.87
C LEU A 138 -6.36 -6.37 12.91
N LYS A 139 -6.47 -7.64 12.49
CA LYS A 139 -6.53 -8.81 13.41
C LYS A 139 -5.18 -9.11 14.04
N VAL A 140 -4.09 -8.80 13.33
CA VAL A 140 -2.71 -9.06 13.75
C VAL A 140 -2.11 -7.86 14.48
N ASP A 141 -2.32 -6.65 13.96
CA ASP A 141 -1.81 -5.40 14.51
C ASP A 141 -2.91 -4.34 14.57
N PRO A 142 -3.34 -3.92 15.77
CA PRO A 142 -4.37 -2.89 15.93
C PRO A 142 -3.92 -1.51 15.45
N ASN A 143 -2.61 -1.28 15.28
CA ASN A 143 -2.05 -0.02 14.78
C ASN A 143 -1.97 0.03 13.26
N HIS A 144 -2.28 -1.07 12.58
CA HIS A 144 -2.28 -1.09 11.12
C HIS A 144 -3.23 -0.05 10.54
N ARG A 145 -2.74 0.76 9.59
CA ARG A 145 -3.54 1.83 8.97
C ARG A 145 -3.39 1.93 7.45
N VAL A 146 -2.29 1.48 6.86
CA VAL A 146 -1.95 1.78 5.47
C VAL A 146 -1.75 0.52 4.65
N VAL A 147 -2.29 0.54 3.43
CA VAL A 147 -1.97 -0.41 2.36
C VAL A 147 -1.56 0.38 1.12
N ILE A 148 -0.36 0.10 0.61
CA ILE A 148 0.19 0.66 -0.63
C ILE A 148 0.38 -0.47 -1.63
N HIS A 149 -0.06 -0.26 -2.86
CA HIS A 149 0.28 -1.09 -4.01
C HIS A 149 0.97 -0.24 -5.06
N ASN A 150 2.07 -0.75 -5.62
CA ASN A 150 2.76 -0.13 -6.73
C ASN A 150 3.48 -1.15 -7.62
N HIS A 151 3.99 -0.67 -8.74
CA HIS A 151 4.72 -1.44 -9.74
C HIS A 151 6.24 -1.26 -9.59
N ALA A 152 6.78 -1.54 -8.39
CA ALA A 152 8.21 -1.47 -8.13
C ALA A 152 8.99 -2.33 -9.13
N THR A 153 9.83 -1.68 -9.95
CA THR A 153 10.31 -2.26 -11.22
C THR A 153 11.21 -3.46 -11.02
N HIS A 154 12.16 -3.39 -10.08
CA HIS A 154 13.16 -4.46 -9.94
C HIS A 154 12.57 -5.69 -9.24
N VAL A 155 11.66 -5.51 -8.29
CA VAL A 155 10.96 -6.64 -7.67
C VAL A 155 10.07 -7.36 -8.69
N ILE A 156 9.41 -6.62 -9.60
CA ILE A 156 8.69 -7.22 -10.73
C ILE A 156 9.66 -7.97 -11.64
N ALA A 157 10.76 -7.34 -12.05
CA ALA A 157 11.76 -7.98 -12.92
C ALA A 157 12.32 -9.26 -12.30
N MET A 158 12.57 -9.27 -10.99
CA MET A 158 13.02 -10.45 -10.25
C MET A 158 12.05 -11.63 -10.38
N THR A 159 10.73 -11.38 -10.49
CA THR A 159 9.75 -12.46 -10.67
C THR A 159 9.89 -13.25 -11.98
N PHE A 160 10.61 -12.73 -12.98
CA PHE A 160 10.85 -13.43 -14.25
C PHE A 160 12.06 -14.35 -14.23
N ILE A 161 13.02 -14.11 -13.32
CA ILE A 161 14.30 -14.82 -13.32
C ILE A 161 14.59 -15.57 -12.02
N HIS A 162 13.81 -15.34 -10.95
CA HIS A 162 13.96 -15.99 -9.67
C HIS A 162 12.84 -17.01 -9.41
N SER A 163 13.08 -17.97 -8.53
CA SER A 163 12.03 -18.84 -7.99
C SER A 163 10.95 -18.01 -7.30
N LEU A 164 9.67 -18.38 -7.51
CA LEU A 164 8.53 -17.77 -6.82
C LEU A 164 8.18 -18.47 -5.50
N ASP A 165 9.04 -19.40 -5.03
CA ASP A 165 8.97 -19.91 -3.67
C ASP A 165 9.24 -18.76 -2.68
N GLU A 166 8.30 -18.48 -1.79
CA GLU A 166 8.35 -17.29 -0.93
C GLU A 166 9.51 -17.29 0.06
N ASN A 167 9.94 -18.47 0.52
CA ASN A 167 11.09 -18.57 1.43
C ASN A 167 12.40 -18.30 0.68
N GLN A 168 12.56 -18.86 -0.53
CA GLN A 168 13.73 -18.61 -1.36
C GLN A 168 13.79 -17.14 -1.82
N PHE A 169 12.65 -16.56 -2.21
CA PHE A 169 12.57 -15.17 -2.63
C PHE A 169 12.95 -14.23 -1.47
N THR A 170 12.36 -14.44 -0.30
CA THR A 170 12.68 -13.71 0.92
C THR A 170 14.16 -13.81 1.29
N LYS A 171 14.70 -15.05 1.33
CA LYS A 171 16.10 -15.27 1.67
C LYS A 171 17.04 -14.52 0.73
N THR A 172 16.79 -14.57 -0.58
CA THR A 172 17.60 -13.85 -1.55
C THR A 172 17.59 -12.34 -1.29
N LEU A 173 16.42 -11.76 -0.97
CA LEU A 173 16.33 -10.34 -0.64
C LEU A 173 17.11 -10.01 0.65
N TRP A 174 17.00 -10.83 1.69
CA TRP A 174 17.76 -10.63 2.94
C TRP A 174 19.28 -10.68 2.73
N GLU A 175 19.75 -11.52 1.81
CA GLU A 175 21.17 -11.63 1.47
C GLU A 175 21.73 -10.42 0.69
N MET A 176 20.84 -9.54 0.15
CA MET A 176 21.24 -8.41 -0.72
C MET A 176 21.51 -7.13 0.06
N CYS A 177 20.91 -6.94 1.23
CA CYS A 177 21.05 -5.70 2.01
C CYS A 177 20.83 -5.98 3.49
N THR A 178 21.70 -5.46 4.33
CA THR A 178 21.72 -5.67 5.78
C THR A 178 20.39 -5.31 6.46
N GLU A 179 19.73 -4.26 6.00
CA GLU A 179 18.49 -3.75 6.57
C GLU A 179 17.29 -4.68 6.34
N CYS A 180 17.34 -5.54 5.32
CA CYS A 180 16.17 -6.31 4.87
C CYS A 180 15.57 -7.19 5.96
N ILE A 181 16.38 -8.01 6.65
CA ILE A 181 15.88 -8.89 7.70
C ILE A 181 15.34 -8.12 8.92
N VAL A 182 15.78 -6.87 9.10
CA VAL A 182 15.29 -6.00 10.18
C VAL A 182 13.96 -5.37 9.81
N VAL A 183 13.80 -4.95 8.55
CA VAL A 183 12.59 -4.24 8.07
C VAL A 183 11.44 -5.19 7.79
N PHE A 184 11.72 -6.38 7.23
CA PHE A 184 10.69 -7.40 6.97
C PHE A 184 11.15 -8.79 7.45
N PRO A 185 11.26 -8.97 8.77
CA PRO A 185 11.68 -10.26 9.35
C PRO A 185 10.67 -11.38 9.09
N ASP A 186 9.41 -11.04 8.89
CA ASP A 186 8.33 -11.94 8.49
C ASP A 186 8.40 -12.38 7.01
N GLY A 187 9.37 -11.85 6.25
CA GLY A 187 9.53 -12.12 4.83
C GLY A 187 8.43 -11.52 3.98
N ILE A 188 8.36 -11.97 2.73
CA ILE A 188 7.31 -11.55 1.79
C ILE A 188 6.44 -12.72 1.39
N GLY A 189 5.12 -12.51 1.35
CA GLY A 189 4.18 -13.45 0.77
C GLY A 189 4.21 -13.39 -0.76
N VAL A 190 4.07 -14.52 -1.42
CA VAL A 190 3.95 -14.60 -2.88
C VAL A 190 2.67 -15.30 -3.23
N ILE A 191 1.84 -14.70 -4.10
CA ILE A 191 0.62 -15.34 -4.62
C ILE A 191 0.85 -15.84 -6.06
N PRO A 192 0.06 -16.81 -6.56
CA PRO A 192 0.07 -17.14 -7.97
C PRO A 192 -0.31 -15.92 -8.82
N TRP A 193 0.12 -15.90 -10.10
CA TRP A 193 -0.38 -14.88 -11.02
C TRP A 193 -1.90 -14.99 -11.18
N MET A 194 -2.59 -13.87 -11.03
CA MET A 194 -4.05 -13.77 -11.10
C MET A 194 -4.46 -12.47 -11.81
N VAL A 195 -5.70 -12.44 -12.31
CA VAL A 195 -6.26 -11.22 -12.91
C VAL A 195 -6.51 -10.17 -11.82
N PRO A 196 -5.91 -8.97 -11.91
CA PRO A 196 -6.06 -7.92 -10.90
C PRO A 196 -7.49 -7.35 -10.83
N GLY A 197 -7.84 -6.70 -9.71
CA GLY A 197 -9.14 -6.06 -9.51
C GLY A 197 -10.28 -7.00 -9.14
N SER A 198 -10.06 -8.31 -9.07
CA SER A 198 -11.07 -9.28 -8.66
C SER A 198 -11.10 -9.48 -7.13
N SER A 199 -12.26 -9.93 -6.60
CA SER A 199 -12.33 -10.35 -5.19
C SER A 199 -11.50 -11.60 -4.90
N GLU A 200 -11.16 -12.37 -5.92
CA GLU A 200 -10.35 -13.59 -5.77
C GLU A 200 -8.91 -13.26 -5.43
N ILE A 201 -8.26 -12.39 -6.22
CA ILE A 201 -6.89 -11.94 -5.92
C ILE A 201 -6.85 -11.20 -4.57
N GLY A 202 -7.92 -10.46 -4.23
CA GLY A 202 -8.05 -9.81 -2.92
C GLY A 202 -8.02 -10.81 -1.77
N ARG A 203 -8.74 -11.94 -1.89
CA ARG A 203 -8.72 -13.01 -0.88
C ARG A 203 -7.35 -13.69 -0.76
N GLU A 204 -6.70 -13.98 -1.88
CA GLU A 204 -5.37 -14.60 -1.85
C GLU A 204 -4.31 -13.65 -1.25
N THR A 205 -4.38 -12.36 -1.59
CA THR A 205 -3.53 -11.33 -0.98
C THR A 205 -3.77 -11.25 0.54
N ALA A 206 -5.02 -11.16 0.96
CA ALA A 206 -5.39 -11.06 2.37
C ALA A 206 -4.95 -12.30 3.19
N LYS A 207 -5.01 -13.51 2.61
CA LYS A 207 -4.48 -14.72 3.27
C LYS A 207 -3.00 -14.57 3.60
N LYS A 208 -2.20 -14.01 2.69
CA LYS A 208 -0.77 -13.78 2.91
C LYS A 208 -0.51 -12.64 3.92
N MET A 209 -1.39 -11.64 3.95
CA MET A 209 -1.30 -10.51 4.89
C MET A 209 -1.48 -10.90 6.37
N LYS A 210 -1.89 -12.14 6.67
CA LYS A 210 -1.88 -12.67 8.04
C LYS A 210 -0.46 -12.81 8.58
N ASP A 211 0.45 -13.26 7.74
CA ASP A 211 1.79 -13.67 8.12
C ASP A 211 2.87 -12.73 7.58
N HIS A 212 2.53 -11.78 6.71
CA HIS A 212 3.47 -10.90 6.03
C HIS A 212 2.96 -9.46 5.96
N HIS A 213 3.88 -8.49 6.08
CA HIS A 213 3.61 -7.07 5.84
C HIS A 213 3.69 -6.70 4.35
N ALA A 214 4.32 -7.55 3.54
CA ALA A 214 4.41 -7.36 2.09
C ALA A 214 3.94 -8.61 1.34
N VAL A 215 3.23 -8.39 0.21
CA VAL A 215 2.77 -9.47 -0.67
C VAL A 215 3.09 -9.13 -2.11
N LEU A 216 3.80 -10.05 -2.79
CA LEU A 216 4.20 -9.93 -4.18
C LEU A 216 3.13 -10.52 -5.10
N TRP A 217 2.77 -9.74 -6.11
CA TRP A 217 1.99 -10.18 -7.26
C TRP A 217 2.94 -10.37 -8.45
N PRO A 218 3.31 -11.62 -8.79
CA PRO A 218 4.26 -11.89 -9.87
C PRO A 218 3.85 -11.21 -11.17
N HIS A 219 4.83 -10.58 -11.85
CA HIS A 219 4.67 -9.86 -13.13
C HIS A 219 3.74 -8.65 -13.07
N HIS A 220 3.39 -8.16 -11.87
CA HIS A 220 2.47 -7.04 -11.68
C HIS A 220 3.03 -6.00 -10.72
N GLY A 221 3.24 -6.35 -9.46
CA GLY A 221 3.65 -5.39 -8.44
C GLY A 221 3.72 -5.96 -7.05
N ILE A 222 3.76 -5.08 -6.07
CA ILE A 222 3.88 -5.41 -4.65
C ILE A 222 2.86 -4.63 -3.82
N PHE A 223 2.32 -5.28 -2.79
CA PHE A 223 1.57 -4.67 -1.70
C PHE A 223 2.47 -4.56 -0.48
N GLY A 224 2.48 -3.39 0.16
CA GLY A 224 3.12 -3.15 1.45
C GLY A 224 2.15 -2.55 2.44
N THR A 225 2.32 -2.87 3.72
CA THR A 225 1.42 -2.42 4.79
C THR A 225 2.21 -1.85 5.97
N GLY A 226 1.57 -0.97 6.74
CA GLY A 226 2.18 -0.38 7.93
C GLY A 226 1.20 0.43 8.76
N SER A 227 1.68 0.99 9.87
CA SER A 227 0.93 1.88 10.76
C SER A 227 0.91 3.32 10.25
N SER A 228 1.79 3.67 9.32
CA SER A 228 1.91 4.96 8.65
C SER A 228 2.25 4.80 7.18
N ILE A 229 2.08 5.88 6.41
CA ILE A 229 2.50 5.94 5.00
C ILE A 229 4.01 5.70 4.88
N ASP A 230 4.81 6.33 5.73
CA ASP A 230 6.27 6.19 5.72
C ASP A 230 6.71 4.76 6.00
N GLU A 231 6.07 4.07 6.96
CA GLU A 231 6.38 2.68 7.28
C GLU A 231 6.03 1.75 6.12
N ALA A 232 4.81 1.84 5.57
CA ALA A 232 4.37 1.00 4.45
C ALA A 232 5.20 1.26 3.19
N PHE A 233 5.57 2.52 2.93
CA PHE A 233 6.37 2.88 1.77
C PHE A 233 7.84 2.48 1.96
N GLY A 234 8.44 2.75 3.12
CA GLY A 234 9.80 2.36 3.46
C GLY A 234 10.03 0.85 3.39
N LEU A 235 9.01 0.05 3.75
CA LEU A 235 9.01 -1.39 3.54
C LEU A 235 9.19 -1.74 2.05
N ILE A 236 8.39 -1.14 1.17
CA ILE A 236 8.49 -1.38 -0.28
C ILE A 236 9.83 -0.87 -0.83
N GLU A 237 10.30 0.31 -0.40
CA GLU A 237 11.60 0.86 -0.82
C GLU A 237 12.76 -0.09 -0.46
N THR A 238 12.71 -0.69 0.74
CA THR A 238 13.74 -1.64 1.18
C THR A 238 13.73 -2.92 0.36
N ILE A 239 12.53 -3.46 0.08
CA ILE A 239 12.37 -4.65 -0.78
C ILE A 239 12.85 -4.35 -2.21
N GLU A 240 12.45 -3.22 -2.78
CA GLU A 240 12.85 -2.80 -4.12
C GLU A 240 14.35 -2.55 -4.21
N LYS A 241 14.98 -1.96 -3.18
CA LYS A 241 16.42 -1.77 -3.11
C LYS A 241 17.16 -3.10 -3.17
N ALA A 242 16.73 -4.10 -2.39
CA ALA A 242 17.31 -5.44 -2.43
C ALA A 242 17.12 -6.11 -3.79
N ALA A 243 15.93 -6.02 -4.37
CA ALA A 243 15.64 -6.53 -5.72
C ALA A 243 16.49 -5.82 -6.79
N GLN A 244 16.69 -4.51 -6.68
CA GLN A 244 17.57 -3.74 -7.57
C GLN A 244 19.01 -4.26 -7.51
N ILE A 245 19.55 -4.46 -6.31
CA ILE A 245 20.90 -5.01 -6.14
C ILE A 245 20.97 -6.40 -6.77
N TYR A 246 20.02 -7.29 -6.48
CA TYR A 246 19.96 -8.60 -7.07
C TYR A 246 19.95 -8.56 -8.61
N MET A 247 19.09 -7.74 -9.21
CA MET A 247 18.99 -7.61 -10.67
C MET A 247 20.28 -7.12 -11.32
N LEU A 248 21.03 -6.23 -10.63
CA LEU A 248 22.31 -5.73 -11.11
C LEU A 248 23.42 -6.81 -11.12
N ILE A 249 23.36 -7.77 -10.19
CA ILE A 249 24.43 -8.78 -10.01
C ILE A 249 24.02 -10.19 -10.43
N ALA A 250 22.77 -10.42 -10.81
CA ALA A 250 22.22 -11.77 -11.07
C ALA A 250 22.97 -12.59 -12.14
N HIS A 251 23.66 -11.93 -13.09
CA HIS A 251 24.47 -12.60 -14.12
C HIS A 251 25.97 -12.63 -13.81
N HIS A 252 26.37 -12.14 -12.63
CA HIS A 252 27.76 -12.16 -12.21
C HIS A 252 28.06 -13.35 -11.28
N ASN A 253 29.30 -13.78 -11.24
CA ASN A 253 29.73 -14.75 -10.23
C ASN A 253 29.83 -14.05 -8.87
N ILE A 254 28.82 -14.26 -8.02
CA ILE A 254 28.74 -13.64 -6.69
C ILE A 254 29.82 -14.24 -5.81
N GLN A 255 30.76 -13.42 -5.36
CA GLN A 255 31.91 -13.84 -4.55
C GLN A 255 31.60 -13.91 -3.04
N GLN A 256 30.67 -13.07 -2.57
CA GLN A 256 30.30 -12.94 -1.16
C GLN A 256 28.80 -12.75 -1.02
N ARG A 257 28.25 -13.22 0.11
CA ARG A 257 26.85 -13.05 0.51
C ARG A 257 26.80 -12.83 2.01
N ILE A 258 25.73 -12.23 2.49
CA ILE A 258 25.41 -12.27 3.92
C ILE A 258 25.00 -13.72 4.23
N THR A 259 25.69 -14.35 5.18
CA THR A 259 25.44 -15.75 5.56
C THR A 259 24.23 -15.88 6.49
N ASP A 260 23.68 -17.10 6.62
CA ASP A 260 22.57 -17.37 7.53
C ASP A 260 22.91 -17.00 8.98
N GLN A 261 24.17 -17.24 9.41
CA GLN A 261 24.63 -16.86 10.74
C GLN A 261 24.68 -15.33 10.92
N GLU A 262 25.17 -14.59 9.92
CA GLU A 262 25.22 -13.13 9.96
C GLU A 262 23.80 -12.52 9.96
N LEU A 263 22.87 -13.11 9.22
CA LEU A 263 21.45 -12.73 9.26
C LEU A 263 20.82 -12.99 10.63
N ALA A 264 21.13 -14.14 11.26
CA ALA A 264 20.67 -14.45 12.61
C ALA A 264 21.26 -13.50 13.66
N ASP A 265 22.54 -13.12 13.52
CA ASP A 265 23.19 -12.16 14.40
C ASP A 265 22.58 -10.76 14.26
N LEU A 266 22.23 -10.34 13.03
CA LEU A 266 21.48 -9.10 12.77
C LEU A 266 20.10 -9.12 13.44
N ALA A 267 19.34 -10.19 13.24
CA ALA A 267 18.02 -10.34 13.84
C ALA A 267 18.07 -10.22 15.36
N LYS A 268 19.05 -10.88 15.99
CA LYS A 268 19.30 -10.80 17.43
C LYS A 268 19.69 -9.39 17.87
N ALA A 269 20.59 -8.72 17.15
CA ALA A 269 21.07 -7.39 17.48
C ALA A 269 19.96 -6.33 17.43
N PHE A 270 19.01 -6.48 16.50
CA PHE A 270 17.87 -5.57 16.31
C PHE A 270 16.59 -6.06 16.99
N ASN A 271 16.64 -7.16 17.74
CA ASN A 271 15.51 -7.74 18.48
C ASN A 271 14.27 -8.01 17.57
N VAL A 272 14.52 -8.56 16.40
CA VAL A 272 13.48 -9.02 15.46
C VAL A 272 13.50 -10.55 15.37
N THR A 273 12.35 -11.17 15.06
CA THR A 273 12.22 -12.61 14.92
C THR A 273 12.01 -12.96 13.45
N PRO A 274 13.01 -13.52 12.77
CA PRO A 274 12.87 -13.97 11.40
C PRO A 274 11.84 -15.09 11.26
N LYS A 275 11.11 -15.11 10.13
CA LYS A 275 10.21 -16.20 9.78
C LYS A 275 10.95 -17.55 9.85
N GLU A 276 10.33 -18.51 10.53
CA GLU A 276 10.89 -19.85 10.68
C GLU A 276 11.07 -20.56 9.32
N GLY A 277 12.09 -21.40 9.23
CA GLY A 277 12.37 -22.23 8.06
C GLY A 277 13.04 -21.52 6.88
N ILE A 278 13.47 -20.26 7.03
CA ILE A 278 14.24 -19.53 6.02
C ILE A 278 15.73 -19.64 6.26
N LEU A 279 16.18 -19.44 7.51
CA LEU A 279 17.59 -19.59 7.90
C LEU A 279 17.91 -21.03 8.32
N ASN A 280 19.11 -21.49 8.01
CA ASN A 280 19.64 -22.80 8.40
C ASN A 280 20.69 -22.65 9.52
N VAL A 281 20.26 -22.15 10.67
CA VAL A 281 21.08 -21.93 11.88
C VAL A 281 20.43 -22.52 13.11
#